data_efbf8c47d01897402cce63618dbc2177
#
_entry.id   efbf8c47d01897402cce63618dbc2177
#
_cell.length_a   1.000
_cell.length_b   1.000
_cell.length_c   1.000
_cell.angle_alpha   90.00
_cell.angle_beta   90.00
_cell.angle_gamma   90.00
#
_symmetry.space_group_name_H-M   'P 1'
#
loop_
_entity.id
_entity.type
_entity.pdbx_description
1 polymer ?
#
loop_
_entity_poly.entity_id
_entity_poly.type
_entity_poly.pdbx_seq_one_letter_code
_entity_poly.pdbx_strand_id
1 'polypeptide(L)'
;GHDWILVRLGATAEIEKVEVDTAHFKGNYPDRCSLQASMTGIETDEELAAKAENWLELLSPQKLSMDQQHFFQKHQLQDLGPVNFVRLNIFPDGGISRLRIFGRPQF
;
A
#
# COMPACT_ATOMS: atom_id res chain seq x y z
N GLY A 1 -9.37 -15.42 1.03
CA GLY A 1 -8.69 -14.77 -0.05
C GLY A 1 -8.59 -13.26 0.11
N HIS A 2 -7.82 -12.65 -0.71
CA HIS A 2 -7.67 -11.20 -0.76
C HIS A 2 -7.18 -10.78 -2.14
N ASP A 3 -7.37 -9.51 -2.46
CA ASP A 3 -6.86 -8.90 -3.68
C ASP A 3 -5.64 -8.02 -3.34
N TRP A 4 -4.85 -7.75 -4.36
CA TRP A 4 -3.65 -6.92 -4.19
C TRP A 4 -3.32 -6.16 -5.47
N ILE A 5 -2.56 -5.08 -5.31
CA ILE A 5 -2.04 -4.30 -6.42
C ILE A 5 -0.62 -3.86 -6.09
N LEU A 6 0.25 -3.84 -7.11
CA LEU A 6 1.61 -3.33 -7.00
C LEU A 6 1.68 -1.93 -7.56
N VAL A 7 2.34 -1.04 -6.84
CA VAL A 7 2.53 0.35 -7.24
C VAL A 7 4.01 0.65 -7.29
N ARG A 8 4.48 1.07 -8.48
CA ARG A 8 5.83 1.59 -8.65
C ARG A 8 5.81 3.06 -8.24
N LEU A 9 6.72 3.44 -7.35
CA LEU A 9 6.87 4.84 -6.98
C LEU A 9 7.64 5.58 -8.08
N GLY A 10 7.32 6.88 -8.27
CA GLY A 10 8.02 7.71 -9.25
C GLY A 10 9.47 7.99 -8.89
N ALA A 11 9.83 7.80 -7.63
CA ALA A 11 11.19 7.92 -7.14
C ALA A 11 11.37 6.98 -5.96
N THR A 12 12.62 6.61 -5.65
CA THR A 12 12.93 5.94 -4.40
C THR A 12 12.67 6.92 -3.27
N ALA A 13 11.94 6.49 -2.24
CA ALA A 13 11.52 7.38 -1.17
C ALA A 13 11.36 6.65 0.16
N GLU A 14 11.54 7.40 1.25
CA GLU A 14 11.10 6.96 2.58
C GLU A 14 9.63 7.36 2.72
N ILE A 15 8.76 6.40 3.02
CA ILE A 15 7.32 6.64 3.10
C ILE A 15 6.97 7.22 4.46
N GLU A 16 6.26 8.36 4.46
CA GLU A 16 5.93 9.11 5.67
C GLU A 16 4.44 9.11 6.00
N LYS A 17 3.59 8.93 4.99
CA LYS A 17 2.15 8.89 5.18
C LYS A 17 1.49 8.15 4.02
N VAL A 18 0.38 7.49 4.28
CA VAL A 18 -0.42 6.82 3.27
C VAL A 18 -1.88 7.21 3.46
N GLU A 19 -2.57 7.45 2.36
CA GLU A 19 -4.02 7.64 2.33
C GLU A 19 -4.65 6.49 1.57
N VAL A 20 -5.63 5.82 2.19
CA VAL A 20 -6.48 4.81 1.56
C VAL A 20 -7.91 5.34 1.60
N ASP A 21 -8.49 5.56 0.43
CA ASP A 21 -9.76 6.25 0.30
C ASP A 21 -10.83 5.30 -0.22
N THR A 22 -11.91 5.15 0.53
CA THR A 22 -13.09 4.36 0.14
C THR A 22 -14.26 5.25 -0.27
N ALA A 23 -14.03 6.52 -0.60
CA ALA A 23 -15.07 7.45 -1.01
C ALA A 23 -15.96 6.84 -2.11
N HIS A 24 -17.26 7.03 -1.96
CA HIS A 24 -18.30 6.49 -2.84
C HIS A 24 -18.55 4.98 -2.72
N PHE A 25 -17.79 4.26 -1.91
CA PHE A 25 -18.02 2.84 -1.63
C PHE A 25 -18.71 2.70 -0.27
N LYS A 26 -20.02 2.58 -0.27
CA LYS A 26 -20.82 2.52 0.97
C LYS A 26 -21.16 1.10 1.40
N GLY A 27 -21.18 0.16 0.47
CA GLY A 27 -21.45 -1.24 0.77
C GLY A 27 -20.44 -2.20 0.18
N ASN A 28 -19.65 -1.75 -0.78
CA ASN A 28 -18.67 -2.58 -1.49
C ASN A 28 -17.27 -2.02 -1.29
N TYR A 29 -16.83 -1.95 -0.05
CA TYR A 29 -15.48 -1.54 0.33
C TYR A 29 -14.79 -2.68 1.09
N PRO A 30 -13.45 -2.76 1.09
CA PRO A 30 -12.76 -3.80 1.84
C PRO A 30 -12.93 -3.63 3.34
N ASP A 31 -12.98 -4.76 4.06
CA ASP A 31 -13.02 -4.72 5.52
C ASP A 31 -11.71 -4.20 6.10
N ARG A 32 -10.58 -4.60 5.51
CA ARG A 32 -9.24 -4.22 5.97
C ARG A 32 -8.28 -4.05 4.80
N CYS A 33 -7.19 -3.34 5.07
CA CYS A 33 -6.06 -3.26 4.14
C CYS A 33 -4.75 -3.41 4.89
N SER A 34 -3.70 -3.76 4.16
CA SER A 34 -2.33 -3.72 4.65
C SER A 34 -1.40 -3.29 3.53
N LEU A 35 -0.18 -2.92 3.87
CA LEU A 35 0.82 -2.52 2.89
C LEU A 35 2.11 -3.27 3.14
N GLN A 36 2.75 -3.65 2.04
CA GLN A 36 4.11 -4.18 2.04
C GLN A 36 4.93 -3.29 1.10
N ALA A 37 6.23 -3.24 1.30
CA ALA A 37 7.09 -2.40 0.47
C ALA A 37 8.46 -3.05 0.30
N SER A 38 9.16 -2.65 -0.76
CA SER A 38 10.50 -3.14 -1.03
C SER A 38 11.29 -2.19 -1.92
N MET A 39 12.58 -2.32 -1.88
CA MET A 39 13.51 -1.75 -2.85
C MET A 39 13.85 -2.85 -3.85
N THR A 40 13.48 -2.65 -5.10
CA THR A 40 13.70 -3.65 -6.16
C THR A 40 14.57 -3.09 -7.27
N GLY A 41 15.27 -3.98 -7.96
CA GLY A 41 15.98 -3.65 -9.20
C GLY A 41 15.04 -3.75 -10.41
N ILE A 42 15.64 -3.95 -11.58
CA ILE A 42 14.87 -4.16 -12.81
C ILE A 42 14.39 -5.61 -12.82
N GLU A 43 13.07 -5.78 -12.85
CA GLU A 43 12.43 -7.09 -12.82
C GLU A 43 11.20 -7.09 -13.73
N THR A 44 10.83 -8.28 -14.20
CA THR A 44 9.60 -8.45 -14.95
C THR A 44 8.40 -8.37 -14.01
N ASP A 45 7.20 -8.14 -14.56
CA ASP A 45 5.97 -8.13 -13.76
C ASP A 45 5.77 -9.46 -13.04
N GLU A 46 6.11 -10.57 -13.70
CA GLU A 46 6.00 -11.91 -13.09
C GLU A 46 6.95 -12.08 -11.91
N GLU A 47 8.19 -11.61 -12.05
CA GLU A 47 9.16 -11.66 -10.96
C GLU A 47 8.72 -10.81 -9.77
N LEU A 48 8.22 -9.60 -10.05
CA LEU A 48 7.70 -8.70 -9.01
C LEU A 48 6.53 -9.35 -8.26
N ALA A 49 5.57 -9.90 -8.99
CA ALA A 49 4.41 -10.54 -8.37
C ALA A 49 4.81 -11.73 -7.50
N ALA A 50 5.77 -12.53 -7.96
CA ALA A 50 6.25 -13.69 -7.21
C ALA A 50 6.97 -13.30 -5.91
N LYS A 51 7.70 -12.18 -5.92
CA LYS A 51 8.48 -11.73 -4.75
C LYS A 51 7.66 -10.88 -3.79
N ALA A 52 6.68 -10.13 -4.31
CA ALA A 52 5.93 -9.14 -3.54
C ALA A 52 5.18 -9.74 -2.36
N GLU A 53 4.78 -10.99 -2.46
CA GLU A 53 4.11 -11.71 -1.39
C GLU A 53 4.95 -11.78 -0.11
N ASN A 54 6.28 -11.76 -0.27
CA ASN A 54 7.23 -11.86 0.84
C ASN A 54 7.90 -10.52 1.18
N TRP A 55 7.45 -9.42 0.61
CA TRP A 55 8.00 -8.11 0.96
C TRP A 55 7.69 -7.78 2.42
N LEU A 56 8.51 -6.92 3.00
CA LEU A 56 8.35 -6.51 4.39
C LEU A 56 7.07 -5.70 4.57
N GLU A 57 6.44 -5.89 5.73
CA GLU A 57 5.24 -5.15 6.08
C GLU A 57 5.57 -3.68 6.34
N LEU A 58 4.88 -2.79 5.65
CA LEU A 58 4.96 -1.35 5.86
C LEU A 58 3.84 -0.89 6.81
N LEU A 59 2.65 -1.44 6.64
CA LEU A 59 1.48 -1.14 7.47
C LEU A 59 0.76 -2.46 7.78
N SER A 60 0.61 -2.76 9.06
CA SER A 60 -0.15 -3.93 9.50
C SER A 60 -1.62 -3.80 9.09
N PRO A 61 -2.39 -4.91 9.07
CA PRO A 61 -3.80 -4.82 8.70
C PRO A 61 -4.57 -3.78 9.50
N GLN A 62 -5.25 -2.89 8.80
CA GLN A 62 -6.03 -1.80 9.36
C GLN A 62 -7.47 -1.89 8.88
N LYS A 63 -8.41 -1.69 9.81
CA LYS A 63 -9.82 -1.69 9.47
C LYS A 63 -10.17 -0.46 8.64
N LEU A 64 -11.00 -0.65 7.64
CA LEU A 64 -11.52 0.43 6.80
C LEU A 64 -13.00 0.68 7.11
N SER A 65 -13.45 1.91 6.84
CA SER A 65 -14.84 2.31 6.96
C SER A 65 -15.37 2.71 5.60
N MET A 66 -16.70 2.73 5.45
CA MET A 66 -17.31 3.10 4.19
C MET A 66 -17.16 4.58 3.90
N ASP A 67 -17.04 4.91 2.62
CA ASP A 67 -17.12 6.27 2.09
C ASP A 67 -16.26 7.26 2.91
N GLN A 68 -14.97 6.92 3.10
CA GLN A 68 -14.11 7.66 4.01
C GLN A 68 -12.66 7.66 3.55
N GLN A 69 -11.96 8.77 3.83
CA GLN A 69 -10.51 8.86 3.68
C GLN A 69 -9.86 8.33 4.96
N HIS A 70 -8.91 7.42 4.79
CA HIS A 70 -8.15 6.86 5.91
C HIS A 70 -6.69 7.31 5.77
N PHE A 71 -6.17 7.96 6.80
CA PHE A 71 -4.78 8.44 6.82
C PHE A 71 -3.97 7.64 7.82
N PHE A 72 -2.85 7.09 7.37
CA PHE A 72 -1.93 6.35 8.21
C PHE A 72 -0.63 7.14 8.28
N GLN A 73 -0.31 7.63 9.48
CA GLN A 73 0.83 8.51 9.71
C GLN A 73 2.11 7.72 9.92
N LYS A 74 3.25 8.40 9.88
CA LYS A 74 4.56 7.77 9.99
C LYS A 74 4.70 6.85 11.20
N HIS A 75 4.13 7.23 12.35
CA HIS A 75 4.23 6.41 13.56
C HIS A 75 3.45 5.09 13.47
N GLN A 76 2.55 4.96 12.51
CA GLN A 76 1.79 3.73 12.24
C GLN A 76 2.49 2.84 11.21
N LEU A 77 3.48 3.39 10.52
CA LEU A 77 4.22 2.69 9.47
C LEU A 77 5.52 2.14 10.02
N GLN A 78 5.95 1.00 9.48
CA GLN A 78 7.28 0.46 9.80
C GLN A 78 8.34 1.29 9.07
N ASP A 79 9.48 1.49 9.71
CA ASP A 79 10.61 2.16 9.09
C ASP A 79 11.42 1.15 8.26
N LEU A 80 11.13 1.13 6.97
CA LEU A 80 11.81 0.22 6.04
C LEU A 80 12.97 0.89 5.29
N GLY A 81 13.24 2.17 5.58
CA GLY A 81 14.17 2.94 4.79
C GLY A 81 13.61 3.25 3.40
N PRO A 82 14.48 3.60 2.43
CA PRO A 82 14.03 3.92 1.08
C PRO A 82 13.43 2.70 0.37
N VAL A 83 12.30 2.90 -0.30
CA VAL A 83 11.63 1.89 -1.10
C VAL A 83 11.23 2.48 -2.45
N ASN A 84 10.99 1.63 -3.44
CA ASN A 84 10.53 2.07 -4.75
C ASN A 84 9.27 1.34 -5.22
N PHE A 85 8.80 0.36 -4.45
CA PHE A 85 7.56 -0.36 -4.73
C PHE A 85 6.75 -0.56 -3.46
N VAL A 86 5.42 -0.53 -3.63
CA VAL A 86 4.46 -0.81 -2.56
C VAL A 86 3.45 -1.82 -3.08
N ARG A 87 3.07 -2.76 -2.22
CA ARG A 87 1.96 -3.67 -2.46
C ARG A 87 0.83 -3.31 -1.51
N LEU A 88 -0.33 -2.96 -2.08
CA LEU A 88 -1.55 -2.78 -1.31
C LEU A 88 -2.30 -4.12 -1.30
N ASN A 89 -2.62 -4.61 -0.13
CA ASN A 89 -3.48 -5.78 0.06
C ASN A 89 -4.82 -5.32 0.60
N ILE A 90 -5.91 -5.86 0.07
CA ILE A 90 -7.26 -5.59 0.57
C ILE A 90 -7.94 -6.91 0.92
N PHE A 91 -8.73 -6.91 1.98
CA PHE A 91 -9.35 -8.12 2.53
C PHE A 91 -10.84 -7.89 2.77
N PRO A 92 -11.73 -8.76 2.27
CA PRO A 92 -11.42 -9.81 1.29
C PRO A 92 -11.28 -9.25 -0.13
N ASP A 93 -12.09 -8.25 -0.48
CA ASP A 93 -12.09 -7.52 -1.75
C ASP A 93 -12.88 -6.22 -1.56
N GLY A 94 -13.17 -5.51 -2.63
CA GLY A 94 -14.00 -4.31 -2.59
C GLY A 94 -13.35 -3.12 -3.27
N GLY A 95 -14.04 -1.98 -3.22
CA GLY A 95 -13.62 -0.78 -3.92
C GLY A 95 -12.73 0.14 -3.08
N ILE A 96 -11.63 0.55 -3.68
CA ILE A 96 -10.76 1.62 -3.19
C ILE A 96 -10.78 2.70 -4.27
N SER A 97 -11.21 3.91 -3.93
CA SER A 97 -11.28 5.00 -4.89
C SER A 97 -9.93 5.65 -5.10
N ARG A 98 -9.04 5.61 -4.11
CA ARG A 98 -7.73 6.25 -4.21
C ARG A 98 -6.74 5.68 -3.20
N LEU A 99 -5.50 5.52 -3.67
CA LEU A 99 -4.34 5.26 -2.82
C LEU A 99 -3.34 6.39 -3.07
N ARG A 100 -2.93 7.09 -2.02
CA ARG A 100 -1.88 8.12 -2.09
C ARG A 100 -0.76 7.77 -1.14
N ILE A 101 0.47 7.86 -1.65
CA ILE A 101 1.67 7.56 -0.88
C ILE A 101 2.51 8.82 -0.84
N PHE A 102 2.78 9.30 0.37
CA PHE A 102 3.56 10.50 0.62
C PHE A 102 4.91 10.09 1.21
N GLY A 103 5.98 10.61 0.64
CA GLY A 103 7.30 10.24 1.11
C GLY A 103 8.32 11.32 0.82
N ARG A 104 9.53 11.08 1.32
CA ARG A 104 10.68 11.92 1.08
C ARG A 104 11.56 11.25 0.03
N PRO A 105 11.63 11.82 -1.19
CA PRO A 105 12.48 11.24 -2.23
C PRO A 105 13.96 11.21 -1.83
N GLN A 106 14.64 10.18 -2.26
CA GLN A 106 16.07 10.00 -2.06
C GLN A 106 16.76 10.16 -3.41
N PHE A 107 17.71 11.06 -3.48
CA PHE A 107 18.44 11.36 -4.71
C PHE A 107 19.89 10.91 -4.63
#